data_f9fca79fe01148aa5013fb6e45349663
#
_entry.id   f9fca79fe01148aa5013fb6e45349663
#
_cell.length_a   1.000
_cell.length_b   1.000
_cell.length_c   1.000
_cell.angle_alpha   90.00
_cell.angle_beta   90.00
_cell.angle_gamma   90.00
#
_symmetry.space_group_name_H-M   'P 1'
#
loop_
_entity.id
_entity.type
_entity.pdbx_description
1 polymer ?
#
loop_
_entity_poly.entity_id
_entity_poly.type
_entity_poly.pdbx_seq_one_letter_code
_entity_poly.pdbx_strand_id
1 'polypeptide(L)'
;ASDVYKRQILHGACASRSGLAYPARMSRNTGINFVNYGLSGNGKMEAAVADMLKDIDADAFILDCMPNPSPDEITERTQYLVNTIRKYHQGTPIIMIETYMRENGYSDQAVHDRCTRQGEAFVKQYELLKKQGIKDLYLIRDNHAIGTDHEGSVDGTHPNDLGFDRMVEQYQPQIMRILKKYGIK
;
A
#
# COMPACT_ATOMS: atom_id res chain seq x y z
N ALA A 1 11.20 -6.48 -11.91
CA ALA A 1 10.71 -5.23 -11.31
C ALA A 1 9.61 -5.53 -10.31
N SER A 2 9.60 -4.88 -9.15
CA SER A 2 8.51 -5.00 -8.18
C SER A 2 7.49 -3.89 -8.47
N ASP A 3 6.28 -4.26 -8.85
CA ASP A 3 5.25 -3.30 -9.20
C ASP A 3 4.41 -2.91 -8.00
N VAL A 4 4.20 -1.61 -7.87
CA VAL A 4 3.49 -1.01 -6.75
C VAL A 4 2.26 -0.28 -7.25
N TYR A 5 1.07 -0.91 -7.11
CA TYR A 5 -0.20 -0.30 -7.48
C TYR A 5 -0.79 0.55 -6.37
N LYS A 6 -1.23 1.82 -6.69
CA LYS A 6 -1.47 2.75 -5.59
C LYS A 6 -2.12 4.10 -5.90
N ARG A 7 -2.34 4.83 -4.81
CA ARG A 7 -2.92 6.16 -4.58
C ARG A 7 -1.94 7.33 -4.79
N GLN A 8 -2.44 8.57 -4.72
CA GLN A 8 -1.71 9.84 -4.91
C GLN A 8 -0.46 10.00 -4.03
N ILE A 9 -0.47 9.50 -2.79
CA ILE A 9 0.64 9.59 -1.83
C ILE A 9 1.93 8.98 -2.41
N LEU A 10 1.81 7.98 -3.27
CA LEU A 10 2.95 7.33 -3.90
C LEU A 10 3.56 8.09 -5.06
N HIS A 11 2.83 9.02 -5.65
CA HIS A 11 3.41 10.03 -6.52
C HIS A 11 4.22 11.08 -5.74
N GLY A 12 4.14 11.07 -4.40
CA GLY A 12 4.79 12.07 -3.56
C GLY A 12 3.96 13.35 -3.41
N ALA A 13 2.62 13.23 -3.36
CA ALA A 13 1.80 14.37 -2.99
C ALA A 13 2.28 14.92 -1.65
N CYS A 14 2.57 16.21 -1.60
CA CYS A 14 3.16 16.94 -0.47
C CYS A 14 4.62 16.57 -0.10
N ALA A 15 5.28 15.71 -0.87
CA ALA A 15 6.73 15.66 -0.83
C ALA A 15 7.33 16.90 -1.50
N SER A 16 8.45 17.40 -1.02
CA SER A 16 9.14 18.57 -1.63
C SER A 16 9.62 18.28 -3.07
N ARG A 17 9.75 17.03 -3.44
CA ARG A 17 9.98 16.52 -4.81
C ARG A 17 9.54 15.08 -4.95
N SER A 18 9.16 14.65 -6.15
CA SER A 18 8.66 13.30 -6.45
C SER A 18 9.61 12.17 -6.02
N GLY A 19 10.92 12.40 -6.11
CA GLY A 19 11.94 11.43 -5.67
C GLY A 19 11.97 11.18 -4.16
N LEU A 20 11.22 11.91 -3.34
CA LEU A 20 11.12 11.70 -1.89
C LEU A 20 9.90 10.87 -1.48
N ALA A 21 9.02 10.52 -2.41
CA ALA A 21 8.00 9.51 -2.16
C ALA A 21 8.65 8.17 -1.75
N TYR A 22 8.03 7.44 -0.83
CA TYR A 22 8.65 6.26 -0.25
C TYR A 22 9.04 5.18 -1.27
N PRO A 23 8.30 4.90 -2.38
CA PRO A 23 8.74 3.91 -3.35
C PRO A 23 10.02 4.32 -4.07
N ALA A 24 10.15 5.61 -4.41
CA ALA A 24 11.34 6.13 -5.05
C ALA A 24 12.56 6.10 -4.11
N ARG A 25 12.35 6.35 -2.80
CA ARG A 25 13.40 6.18 -1.77
C ARG A 25 13.80 4.71 -1.63
N MET A 26 12.82 3.80 -1.55
CA MET A 26 13.09 2.36 -1.46
C MET A 26 13.88 1.86 -2.68
N SER A 27 13.53 2.30 -3.89
CA SER A 27 14.30 1.98 -5.10
C SER A 27 15.78 2.36 -4.97
N ARG A 28 16.05 3.59 -4.53
CA ARG A 28 17.45 4.06 -4.33
C ARG A 28 18.17 3.31 -3.23
N ASN A 29 17.49 3.01 -2.13
CA ASN A 29 18.10 2.35 -0.97
C ASN A 29 18.44 0.89 -1.23
N THR A 30 17.66 0.22 -2.06
CA THR A 30 17.74 -1.23 -2.26
C THR A 30 18.33 -1.64 -3.61
N GLY A 31 18.34 -0.73 -4.59
CA GLY A 31 18.67 -1.05 -5.98
C GLY A 31 17.56 -1.79 -6.74
N ILE A 32 16.46 -2.13 -6.08
CA ILE A 32 15.30 -2.78 -6.71
C ILE A 32 14.49 -1.74 -7.48
N ASN A 33 14.08 -2.06 -8.70
CA ASN A 33 13.20 -1.21 -9.47
C ASN A 33 11.76 -1.30 -8.95
N PHE A 34 11.30 -0.30 -8.21
CA PHE A 34 9.90 -0.16 -7.81
C PHE A 34 9.15 0.68 -8.84
N VAL A 35 8.38 0.02 -9.70
CA VAL A 35 7.51 0.70 -10.66
C VAL A 35 6.26 1.20 -9.94
N ASN A 36 5.93 2.46 -10.10
CA ASN A 36 4.88 3.13 -9.33
C ASN A 36 3.67 3.47 -10.22
N TYR A 37 2.58 2.75 -10.04
CA TYR A 37 1.28 3.00 -10.69
C TYR A 37 0.35 3.83 -9.80
N GLY A 38 0.82 4.93 -9.26
CA GLY A 38 0.00 5.85 -8.48
C GLY A 38 -1.13 6.47 -9.33
N LEU A 39 -2.35 6.47 -8.81
CA LEU A 39 -3.52 7.09 -9.44
C LEU A 39 -4.12 8.11 -8.48
N SER A 40 -3.99 9.39 -8.82
CA SER A 40 -4.47 10.49 -7.98
C SER A 40 -6.00 10.44 -7.82
N GLY A 41 -6.49 10.45 -6.57
CA GLY A 41 -7.92 10.39 -6.26
C GLY A 41 -8.62 9.07 -6.57
N ASN A 42 -7.99 8.22 -7.37
CA ASN A 42 -8.40 6.87 -7.74
C ASN A 42 -7.53 5.83 -7.00
N GLY A 43 -7.32 4.66 -7.57
CA GLY A 43 -6.61 3.61 -6.84
C GLY A 43 -7.48 2.98 -5.76
N LYS A 44 -8.76 2.78 -6.10
CA LYS A 44 -9.78 2.22 -5.22
C LYS A 44 -10.04 0.74 -5.52
N MET A 45 -9.01 0.05 -5.99
CA MET A 45 -9.09 -1.38 -6.35
C MET A 45 -10.11 -1.67 -7.45
N GLU A 46 -10.24 -0.78 -8.40
CA GLU A 46 -11.15 -0.90 -9.53
C GLU A 46 -10.82 -2.15 -10.38
N ALA A 47 -11.87 -2.78 -10.93
CA ALA A 47 -11.70 -3.98 -11.77
C ALA A 47 -10.78 -3.74 -12.98
N ALA A 48 -10.87 -2.56 -13.60
CA ALA A 48 -10.00 -2.19 -14.73
C ALA A 48 -8.51 -2.19 -14.36
N VAL A 49 -8.18 -1.88 -13.10
CA VAL A 49 -6.80 -1.92 -12.61
C VAL A 49 -6.35 -3.35 -12.35
N ALA A 50 -7.21 -4.20 -11.80
CA ALA A 50 -6.92 -5.62 -11.67
C ALA A 50 -6.65 -6.25 -13.05
N ASP A 51 -7.43 -5.85 -14.04
CA ASP A 51 -7.26 -6.29 -15.43
C ASP A 51 -5.98 -5.77 -16.08
N MET A 52 -5.52 -4.58 -15.72
CA MET A 52 -4.21 -4.08 -16.14
C MET A 52 -3.07 -4.86 -15.49
N LEU A 53 -3.16 -5.09 -14.17
CA LEU A 53 -2.09 -5.75 -13.41
C LEU A 53 -1.86 -7.21 -13.82
N LYS A 54 -2.85 -7.89 -14.40
CA LYS A 54 -2.69 -9.27 -14.88
C LYS A 54 -1.67 -9.41 -16.00
N ASP A 55 -1.46 -8.35 -16.79
CA ASP A 55 -0.60 -8.35 -17.97
C ASP A 55 0.82 -7.80 -17.65
N ILE A 56 1.08 -7.41 -16.41
CA ILE A 56 2.35 -6.84 -15.98
C ILE A 56 3.28 -7.95 -15.49
N ASP A 57 4.45 -8.07 -16.11
CA ASP A 57 5.52 -8.98 -15.68
C ASP A 57 6.25 -8.40 -14.47
N ALA A 58 5.83 -8.79 -13.27
CA ALA A 58 6.37 -8.31 -12.01
C ALA A 58 6.84 -9.45 -11.11
N ASP A 59 7.98 -9.23 -10.44
CA ASP A 59 8.52 -10.16 -9.43
C ASP A 59 7.75 -10.09 -8.10
N ALA A 60 7.04 -9.00 -7.84
CA ALA A 60 6.20 -8.81 -6.66
C ALA A 60 5.14 -7.73 -6.90
N PHE A 61 3.97 -7.90 -6.26
CA PHE A 61 2.93 -6.87 -6.22
C PHE A 61 2.79 -6.32 -4.80
N ILE A 62 2.85 -4.99 -4.68
CA ILE A 62 2.64 -4.30 -3.40
C ILE A 62 1.36 -3.48 -3.52
N LEU A 63 0.34 -3.82 -2.75
CA LEU A 63 -0.99 -3.20 -2.78
C LEU A 63 -1.14 -2.24 -1.60
N ASP A 64 -0.83 -0.97 -1.84
CA ASP A 64 -1.09 0.13 -0.90
C ASP A 64 -2.21 1.02 -1.46
N CYS A 65 -3.40 0.49 -1.55
CA CYS A 65 -4.58 1.16 -2.12
C CYS A 65 -5.27 2.08 -1.09
N MET A 66 -4.94 1.92 0.17
CA MET A 66 -5.52 2.68 1.26
C MET A 66 -4.93 4.10 1.36
N PRO A 67 -5.67 5.12 1.72
CA PRO A 67 -7.03 5.23 2.25
C PRO A 67 -8.07 5.80 1.25
N ASN A 68 -7.92 5.58 -0.06
CA ASN A 68 -8.84 6.14 -1.06
C ASN A 68 -10.22 5.44 -1.06
N PRO A 69 -10.31 4.09 -1.08
CA PRO A 69 -11.59 3.41 -1.11
C PRO A 69 -12.34 3.55 0.21
N SER A 70 -13.67 3.53 0.16
CA SER A 70 -14.51 3.38 1.35
C SER A 70 -14.39 1.97 1.94
N PRO A 71 -14.81 1.72 3.19
CA PRO A 71 -14.85 0.37 3.75
C PRO A 71 -15.69 -0.61 2.92
N ASP A 72 -16.76 -0.14 2.28
CA ASP A 72 -17.61 -0.94 1.41
C ASP A 72 -16.88 -1.30 0.11
N GLU A 73 -16.22 -0.33 -0.55
CA GLU A 73 -15.39 -0.57 -1.72
C GLU A 73 -14.24 -1.55 -1.43
N ILE A 74 -13.64 -1.47 -0.24
CA ILE A 74 -12.61 -2.42 0.21
C ILE A 74 -13.20 -3.84 0.29
N THR A 75 -14.35 -3.96 0.93
CA THR A 75 -15.03 -5.25 1.11
C THR A 75 -15.42 -5.87 -0.23
N GLU A 76 -15.92 -5.05 -1.14
CA GLU A 76 -16.38 -5.49 -2.47
C GLU A 76 -15.23 -5.87 -3.41
N ARG A 77 -14.11 -5.10 -3.41
CA ARG A 77 -13.14 -5.12 -4.51
C ARG A 77 -11.84 -5.85 -4.20
N THR A 78 -11.44 -5.95 -2.92
CA THR A 78 -10.13 -6.51 -2.56
C THR A 78 -9.96 -7.95 -3.05
N GLN A 79 -11.00 -8.78 -2.90
CA GLN A 79 -10.90 -10.18 -3.32
C GLN A 79 -10.77 -10.31 -4.83
N TYR A 80 -11.52 -9.53 -5.60
CA TYR A 80 -11.40 -9.53 -7.06
C TYR A 80 -9.97 -9.16 -7.50
N LEU A 81 -9.42 -8.08 -6.95
CA LEU A 81 -8.05 -7.62 -7.26
C LEU A 81 -7.02 -8.71 -6.97
N VAL A 82 -7.01 -9.24 -5.74
CA VAL A 82 -6.02 -10.24 -5.32
C VAL A 82 -6.18 -11.56 -6.09
N ASN A 83 -7.41 -12.03 -6.30
CA ASN A 83 -7.67 -13.26 -7.04
C ASN A 83 -7.29 -13.13 -8.53
N THR A 84 -7.52 -11.94 -9.13
CA THR A 84 -7.10 -11.67 -10.50
C THR A 84 -5.57 -11.72 -10.61
N ILE A 85 -4.85 -11.01 -9.74
CA ILE A 85 -3.38 -11.08 -9.73
C ILE A 85 -2.93 -12.53 -9.54
N ARG A 86 -3.44 -13.24 -8.54
CA ARG A 86 -3.04 -14.62 -8.23
C ARG A 86 -3.31 -15.59 -9.37
N LYS A 87 -4.39 -15.42 -10.11
CA LYS A 87 -4.74 -16.25 -11.26
C LYS A 87 -3.67 -16.20 -12.37
N TYR A 88 -3.13 -15.03 -12.63
CA TYR A 88 -2.17 -14.81 -13.73
C TYR A 88 -0.70 -14.84 -13.27
N HIS A 89 -0.44 -14.58 -11.99
CA HIS A 89 0.90 -14.53 -11.39
C HIS A 89 1.01 -15.53 -10.23
N GLN A 90 1.06 -16.82 -10.60
CA GLN A 90 1.21 -17.90 -9.61
C GLN A 90 2.59 -17.86 -8.96
N GLY A 91 2.64 -17.90 -7.63
CA GLY A 91 3.89 -17.90 -6.86
C GLY A 91 4.52 -16.50 -6.64
N THR A 92 4.07 -15.47 -7.36
CA THR A 92 4.53 -14.09 -7.14
C THR A 92 4.01 -13.55 -5.80
N PRO A 93 4.84 -12.98 -4.92
CA PRO A 93 4.36 -12.43 -3.66
C PRO A 93 3.45 -11.23 -3.87
N ILE A 94 2.33 -11.22 -3.15
CA ILE A 94 1.41 -10.08 -3.06
C ILE A 94 1.50 -9.53 -1.64
N ILE A 95 1.88 -8.28 -1.50
CA ILE A 95 2.05 -7.59 -0.22
C ILE A 95 0.97 -6.52 -0.09
N MET A 96 0.06 -6.71 0.84
CA MET A 96 -0.98 -5.75 1.18
C MET A 96 -0.46 -4.83 2.29
N ILE A 97 -0.60 -3.51 2.14
CA ILE A 97 -0.21 -2.52 3.16
C ILE A 97 -1.46 -1.87 3.73
N GLU A 98 -1.62 -1.97 5.05
CA GLU A 98 -2.72 -1.33 5.77
C GLU A 98 -2.59 0.20 5.74
N THR A 99 -3.72 0.91 5.81
CA THR A 99 -3.71 2.37 5.92
C THR A 99 -3.13 2.83 7.25
N TYR A 100 -2.39 3.93 7.22
CA TYR A 100 -2.02 4.63 8.45
C TYR A 100 -3.17 5.54 8.92
N MET A 101 -3.19 5.83 10.22
CA MET A 101 -4.07 6.86 10.78
C MET A 101 -3.64 8.22 10.21
N ARG A 102 -4.57 8.92 9.54
CA ARG A 102 -4.32 10.27 9.05
C ARG A 102 -4.16 11.21 10.24
N GLU A 103 -3.31 12.22 10.08
CA GLU A 103 -3.01 13.17 11.15
C GLU A 103 -4.27 13.93 11.62
N ASN A 104 -5.13 14.33 10.69
CA ASN A 104 -6.40 14.96 11.03
C ASN A 104 -7.39 14.03 11.74
N GLY A 105 -7.19 12.71 11.73
CA GLY A 105 -7.97 11.76 12.53
C GLY A 105 -7.76 11.87 14.05
N TYR A 106 -6.71 12.56 14.47
CA TYR A 106 -6.50 12.85 15.91
C TYR A 106 -7.36 14.02 16.42
N SER A 107 -7.88 14.85 15.51
CA SER A 107 -8.73 16.01 15.84
C SER A 107 -10.14 15.90 15.26
N ASP A 108 -10.37 15.03 14.28
CA ASP A 108 -11.65 14.81 13.61
C ASP A 108 -12.09 13.36 13.77
N GLN A 109 -13.11 13.14 14.59
CA GLN A 109 -13.65 11.80 14.90
C GLN A 109 -14.18 11.09 13.64
N ALA A 110 -14.76 11.80 12.68
CA ALA A 110 -15.25 11.17 11.45
C ALA A 110 -14.12 10.63 10.59
N VAL A 111 -12.98 11.33 10.54
CA VAL A 111 -11.76 10.86 9.87
C VAL A 111 -11.16 9.68 10.61
N HIS A 112 -11.09 9.75 11.94
CA HIS A 112 -10.62 8.65 12.79
C HIS A 112 -11.40 7.36 12.52
N ASP A 113 -12.72 7.45 12.64
CA ASP A 113 -13.62 6.31 12.45
C ASP A 113 -13.54 5.74 11.03
N ARG A 114 -13.36 6.61 10.03
CA ARG A 114 -13.17 6.18 8.65
C ARG A 114 -11.86 5.40 8.49
N CYS A 115 -10.73 5.92 8.99
CA CYS A 115 -9.44 5.23 8.90
C CYS A 115 -9.48 3.87 9.61
N THR A 116 -10.06 3.83 10.81
CA THR A 116 -10.22 2.60 11.58
C THR A 116 -11.03 1.56 10.79
N ARG A 117 -12.22 1.92 10.30
CA ARG A 117 -13.07 0.99 9.53
C ARG A 117 -12.43 0.55 8.22
N GLN A 118 -11.67 1.42 7.56
CA GLN A 118 -10.90 1.04 6.37
C GLN A 118 -9.86 -0.01 6.70
N GLY A 119 -9.05 0.19 7.76
CA GLY A 119 -8.04 -0.77 8.22
C GLY A 119 -8.67 -2.12 8.58
N GLU A 120 -9.73 -2.11 9.39
CA GLU A 120 -10.47 -3.33 9.78
C GLU A 120 -11.02 -4.09 8.57
N ALA A 121 -11.65 -3.39 7.62
CA ALA A 121 -12.18 -4.00 6.40
C ALA A 121 -11.05 -4.65 5.59
N PHE A 122 -9.91 -3.98 5.44
CA PHE A 122 -8.78 -4.48 4.67
C PHE A 122 -8.14 -5.72 5.30
N VAL A 123 -7.91 -5.68 6.61
CA VAL A 123 -7.41 -6.84 7.38
C VAL A 123 -8.36 -8.03 7.28
N LYS A 124 -9.67 -7.79 7.41
CA LYS A 124 -10.68 -8.83 7.25
C LYS A 124 -10.64 -9.47 5.86
N GLN A 125 -10.45 -8.69 4.79
CA GLN A 125 -10.32 -9.25 3.44
C GLN A 125 -9.04 -10.09 3.30
N TYR A 126 -7.92 -9.65 3.87
CA TYR A 126 -6.69 -10.46 3.93
C TYR A 126 -6.95 -11.80 4.61
N GLU A 127 -7.59 -11.82 5.77
CA GLU A 127 -7.88 -13.04 6.52
C GLU A 127 -8.79 -13.99 5.74
N LEU A 128 -9.80 -13.46 5.05
CA LEU A 128 -10.69 -14.25 4.19
C LEU A 128 -9.92 -14.89 3.04
N LEU A 129 -9.07 -14.14 2.36
CA LEU A 129 -8.22 -14.65 1.28
C LEU A 129 -7.27 -15.74 1.77
N LYS A 130 -6.69 -15.58 2.97
CA LYS A 130 -5.86 -16.62 3.61
C LYS A 130 -6.67 -17.89 3.90
N LYS A 131 -7.89 -17.75 4.42
CA LYS A 131 -8.81 -18.89 4.67
C LYS A 131 -9.22 -19.59 3.37
N GLN A 132 -9.31 -18.88 2.27
CA GLN A 132 -9.56 -19.44 0.93
C GLN A 132 -8.32 -20.15 0.34
N GLY A 133 -7.19 -20.15 1.04
CA GLY A 133 -5.97 -20.84 0.63
C GLY A 133 -5.08 -20.05 -0.31
N ILE A 134 -5.28 -18.73 -0.46
CA ILE A 134 -4.40 -17.87 -1.26
C ILE A 134 -3.01 -17.89 -0.63
N LYS A 135 -2.05 -18.42 -1.39
CA LYS A 135 -0.64 -18.52 -1.00
C LYS A 135 0.11 -17.23 -1.36
N ASP A 136 1.30 -17.07 -0.79
CA ASP A 136 2.22 -15.96 -1.10
C ASP A 136 1.57 -14.57 -0.95
N LEU A 137 0.62 -14.48 -0.02
CA LEU A 137 -0.10 -13.25 0.36
C LEU A 137 0.36 -12.81 1.74
N TYR A 138 0.78 -11.56 1.85
CA TYR A 138 1.35 -10.94 3.04
C TYR A 138 0.60 -9.67 3.40
N LEU A 139 0.56 -9.35 4.69
CA LEU A 139 -0.01 -8.10 5.21
C LEU A 139 1.04 -7.37 6.04
N ILE A 140 1.26 -6.11 5.72
CA ILE A 140 2.00 -5.16 6.55
C ILE A 140 0.98 -4.31 7.29
N ARG A 141 0.97 -4.42 8.62
CA ARG A 141 0.10 -3.64 9.50
C ARG A 141 0.69 -2.24 9.72
N ASP A 142 -0.18 -1.27 9.86
CA ASP A 142 0.26 0.06 10.29
C ASP A 142 0.82 0.02 11.71
N ASN A 143 1.90 0.73 11.92
CA ASN A 143 2.48 1.00 13.24
C ASN A 143 2.95 2.45 13.29
N HIS A 144 1.99 3.36 13.14
CA HIS A 144 2.24 4.80 13.09
C HIS A 144 3.24 5.19 11.99
N ALA A 145 2.97 4.79 10.75
CA ALA A 145 3.89 4.90 9.63
C ALA A 145 4.36 6.35 9.33
N ILE A 146 3.60 7.35 9.75
CA ILE A 146 4.01 8.77 9.60
C ILE A 146 4.48 9.40 10.93
N GLY A 147 4.53 8.61 12.01
CA GLY A 147 4.91 9.05 13.37
C GLY A 147 3.72 9.38 14.26
N THR A 148 4.02 9.77 15.51
CA THR A 148 3.02 10.10 16.55
C THR A 148 3.25 11.48 17.17
N ASP A 149 4.19 12.24 16.63
CA ASP A 149 4.55 13.59 17.09
C ASP A 149 3.81 14.69 16.34
N HIS A 150 2.90 14.30 15.44
CA HIS A 150 2.08 15.19 14.61
C HIS A 150 2.85 16.00 13.55
N GLU A 151 4.10 15.61 13.26
CA GLU A 151 4.99 16.33 12.32
C GLU A 151 5.08 15.64 10.93
N GLY A 152 4.46 14.46 10.76
CA GLY A 152 4.62 13.64 9.55
C GLY A 152 3.75 14.03 8.35
N SER A 153 2.90 15.08 8.47
CA SER A 153 1.94 15.48 7.45
C SER A 153 1.97 16.97 7.16
N VAL A 154 1.55 17.38 5.94
CA VAL A 154 1.42 18.79 5.55
C VAL A 154 0.02 19.34 5.83
N ASP A 155 -1.01 18.54 5.52
CA ASP A 155 -2.41 18.97 5.49
C ASP A 155 -3.32 18.07 6.34
N GLY A 156 -2.71 17.28 7.19
CA GLY A 156 -3.42 16.30 8.02
C GLY A 156 -3.74 14.98 7.30
N THR A 157 -3.44 14.88 6.01
CA THR A 157 -3.73 13.69 5.19
C THR A 157 -2.50 13.15 4.46
N HIS A 158 -1.73 14.05 3.82
CA HIS A 158 -0.62 13.68 2.96
C HIS A 158 0.71 13.81 3.71
N PRO A 159 1.56 12.76 3.67
CA PRO A 159 2.87 12.82 4.29
C PRO A 159 3.75 13.91 3.68
N ASN A 160 4.50 14.60 4.51
CA ASN A 160 5.62 15.44 4.11
C ASN A 160 6.90 14.58 3.96
N ASP A 161 8.05 15.22 3.73
CA ASP A 161 9.32 14.50 3.56
C ASP A 161 9.70 13.65 4.78
N LEU A 162 9.39 14.12 6.00
CA LEU A 162 9.61 13.38 7.24
C LEU A 162 8.67 12.17 7.34
N GLY A 163 7.39 12.35 7.02
CA GLY A 163 6.42 11.25 6.99
C GLY A 163 6.79 10.18 5.98
N PHE A 164 7.26 10.57 4.78
CA PHE A 164 7.76 9.63 3.80
C PHE A 164 9.02 8.89 4.26
N ASP A 165 9.91 9.54 5.01
CA ASP A 165 11.09 8.92 5.56
C ASP A 165 10.72 7.83 6.57
N ARG A 166 9.80 8.14 7.48
CA ARG A 166 9.24 7.20 8.46
C ARG A 166 8.52 6.02 7.80
N MET A 167 7.77 6.26 6.71
CA MET A 167 7.17 5.18 5.93
C MET A 167 8.23 4.23 5.37
N VAL A 168 9.37 4.76 4.89
CA VAL A 168 10.49 3.92 4.44
C VAL A 168 11.07 3.12 5.60
N GLU A 169 11.32 3.73 6.74
CA GLU A 169 11.84 3.06 7.94
C GLU A 169 10.94 1.90 8.38
N GLN A 170 9.63 2.08 8.29
CA GLN A 170 8.67 1.04 8.67
C GLN A 170 8.48 -0.02 7.60
N TYR A 171 8.30 0.36 6.34
CA TYR A 171 7.88 -0.58 5.30
C TYR A 171 9.05 -1.32 4.65
N GLN A 172 10.16 -0.63 4.39
CA GLN A 172 11.29 -1.23 3.67
C GLN A 172 11.82 -2.52 4.33
N PRO A 173 12.08 -2.58 5.65
CA PRO A 173 12.59 -3.81 6.26
C PRO A 173 11.62 -4.99 6.14
N GLN A 174 10.32 -4.73 6.23
CA GLN A 174 9.28 -5.74 6.14
C GLN A 174 9.13 -6.25 4.71
N ILE A 175 9.08 -5.34 3.73
CA ILE A 175 9.02 -5.66 2.31
C ILE A 175 10.25 -6.47 1.92
N MET A 176 11.46 -6.01 2.25
CA MET A 176 12.71 -6.69 1.92
C MET A 176 12.80 -8.09 2.54
N ARG A 177 12.26 -8.28 3.77
CA ARG A 177 12.19 -9.61 4.39
C ARG A 177 11.31 -10.56 3.59
N ILE A 178 10.22 -10.07 3.01
CA ILE A 178 9.34 -10.86 2.16
C ILE A 178 10.04 -11.15 0.82
N LEU A 179 10.53 -10.11 0.12
CA LEU A 179 11.16 -10.23 -1.19
C LEU A 179 12.35 -11.20 -1.20
N LYS A 180 13.16 -11.19 -0.14
CA LYS A 180 14.29 -12.12 0.03
C LYS A 180 13.89 -13.59 0.00
N LYS A 181 12.68 -13.96 0.44
CA LYS A 181 12.19 -15.34 0.37
C LYS A 181 12.01 -15.83 -1.07
N TYR A 182 11.86 -14.90 -2.01
CA TYR A 182 11.66 -15.13 -3.44
C TYR A 182 12.94 -14.87 -4.26
N GLY A 183 14.09 -14.66 -3.59
CA GLY A 183 15.36 -14.40 -4.26
C GLY A 183 15.52 -12.98 -4.81
N ILE A 184 14.57 -12.09 -4.53
CA ILE A 184 14.62 -10.68 -4.95
C ILE A 184 15.51 -9.90 -3.97
N LYS A 185 16.59 -9.30 -4.51
CA LYS A 185 17.65 -8.65 -3.72
C LYS A 185 17.86 -7.22 -4.19
#